data_f375933c4b12b3416f28dccb6493753d
#
_entry.id   f375933c4b12b3416f28dccb6493753d
#
_cell.length_a   1.000
_cell.length_b   1.000
_cell.length_c   1.000
_cell.angle_alpha   90.00
_cell.angle_beta   90.00
_cell.angle_gamma   90.00
#
_symmetry.space_group_name_H-M   'P 1'
#
loop_
_entity.id
_entity.type
_entity.pdbx_description
1 polymer ?
#
loop_
_entity_poly.entity_id
_entity_poly.type
_entity_poly.pdbx_seq_one_letter_code
_entity_poly.pdbx_strand_id
1 'polypeptide(L)'
;MLKKLLLTFSVVLFSFFNISLTKADLLFPNNSIFPADVIKIQLNALMDNDSKFKDSGIEQTWNFAHPNNKKNTGPLPNFKMMIKGNSYKMLLNHLSHTITALGSSNEWAQFEVVILDKEKIYHKFNWQVEKFTMDGPLRGCWLTTVVSNPIPLGSSI
;
A
#
# COMPACT_ATOMS: atom_id res chain seq x y z
N MET A 1 -1.77 70.96 -36.06
CA MET A 1 -2.57 69.71 -35.96
C MET A 1 -1.76 68.65 -35.33
N LEU A 2 -2.03 68.41 -34.04
CA LEU A 2 -1.28 67.46 -33.25
C LEU A 2 -2.03 66.12 -33.18
N LYS A 3 -1.56 65.08 -33.88
CA LYS A 3 -2.12 63.75 -33.80
C LYS A 3 -1.66 63.07 -32.50
N LYS A 4 -2.62 62.89 -31.58
CA LYS A 4 -2.43 62.07 -30.38
C LYS A 4 -2.37 60.58 -30.74
N LEU A 5 -1.23 59.96 -30.54
CA LEU A 5 -1.03 58.53 -30.64
C LEU A 5 -1.45 57.90 -29.32
N LEU A 6 -2.57 57.20 -29.28
CA LEU A 6 -3.02 56.39 -28.14
C LEU A 6 -2.27 55.06 -28.19
N LEU A 7 -1.37 54.88 -27.24
CA LEU A 7 -0.68 53.60 -26.98
C LEU A 7 -1.56 52.78 -26.05
N THR A 8 -2.27 51.77 -26.57
CA THR A 8 -3.02 50.80 -25.75
C THR A 8 -2.06 49.75 -25.21
N PHE A 9 -1.80 49.84 -23.90
CA PHE A 9 -1.02 48.87 -23.17
C PHE A 9 -1.92 47.67 -22.83
N SER A 10 -1.79 46.58 -23.59
CA SER A 10 -2.49 45.32 -23.33
C SER A 10 -1.77 44.57 -22.22
N VAL A 11 -2.32 44.59 -20.99
CA VAL A 11 -1.83 43.79 -19.87
C VAL A 11 -2.35 42.37 -20.08
N VAL A 12 -1.49 41.48 -20.54
CA VAL A 12 -1.75 40.03 -20.55
C VAL A 12 -1.60 39.51 -19.14
N LEU A 13 -2.74 39.26 -18.46
CA LEU A 13 -2.79 38.65 -17.15
C LEU A 13 -2.49 37.15 -17.30
N PHE A 14 -1.23 36.76 -17.07
CA PHE A 14 -0.84 35.36 -16.98
C PHE A 14 -1.38 34.81 -15.63
N SER A 15 -2.56 34.21 -15.65
CA SER A 15 -3.07 33.44 -14.53
C SER A 15 -2.22 32.18 -14.39
N PHE A 16 -1.29 32.18 -13.45
CA PHE A 16 -0.60 30.97 -13.01
C PHE A 16 -1.64 30.06 -12.36
N PHE A 17 -2.15 29.11 -13.10
CA PHE A 17 -2.87 27.95 -12.53
C PHE A 17 -1.84 27.16 -11.72
N ASN A 18 -1.83 27.36 -10.40
CA ASN A 18 -1.15 26.45 -9.47
C ASN A 18 -1.94 25.13 -9.51
N ILE A 19 -1.53 24.19 -10.37
CA ILE A 19 -1.97 22.80 -10.30
C ILE A 19 -1.29 22.24 -9.07
N SER A 20 -1.98 22.31 -7.92
CA SER A 20 -1.62 21.49 -6.77
C SER A 20 -1.79 20.04 -7.20
N LEU A 21 -0.71 19.33 -7.50
CA LEU A 21 -0.73 17.87 -7.58
C LEU A 21 -1.10 17.38 -6.18
N THR A 22 -2.39 17.12 -5.95
CA THR A 22 -2.83 16.40 -4.76
C THR A 22 -2.26 14.99 -4.89
N LYS A 23 -1.28 14.66 -4.03
CA LYS A 23 -0.81 13.28 -3.88
C LYS A 23 -2.06 12.46 -3.52
N ALA A 24 -2.41 11.49 -4.35
CA ALA A 24 -3.59 10.66 -4.11
C ALA A 24 -3.47 10.01 -2.73
N ASP A 25 -4.48 10.20 -1.88
CA ASP A 25 -4.42 9.81 -0.48
C ASP A 25 -4.34 8.30 -0.31
N LEU A 26 -3.42 7.85 0.54
CA LEU A 26 -3.34 6.48 1.03
C LEU A 26 -4.34 6.29 2.17
N LEU A 27 -4.83 5.06 2.33
CA LEU A 27 -5.65 4.68 3.47
C LEU A 27 -4.78 4.54 4.73
N PHE A 28 -5.35 4.89 5.87
CA PHE A 28 -4.74 4.70 7.18
C PHE A 28 -5.58 3.78 8.05
N PRO A 29 -4.95 3.03 8.97
CA PRO A 29 -5.66 2.19 9.92
C PRO A 29 -6.70 2.98 10.72
N ASN A 30 -7.87 2.37 10.92
CA ASN A 30 -8.91 2.84 11.81
C ASN A 30 -9.73 1.65 12.33
N ASN A 31 -10.55 1.87 13.35
CA ASN A 31 -11.24 0.81 14.07
C ASN A 31 -12.41 0.16 13.28
N SER A 32 -12.79 0.71 12.14
CA SER A 32 -13.85 0.15 11.28
C SER A 32 -13.33 -0.85 10.24
N ILE A 33 -12.00 -0.98 10.10
CA ILE A 33 -11.37 -1.90 9.15
C ILE A 33 -11.19 -3.26 9.82
N PHE A 34 -11.80 -4.30 9.27
CA PHE A 34 -11.72 -5.67 9.79
C PHE A 34 -10.44 -6.40 9.33
N PRO A 35 -10.05 -7.50 10.02
CA PRO A 35 -8.80 -8.23 9.72
C PRO A 35 -8.60 -8.58 8.25
N ALA A 36 -9.59 -9.17 7.62
CA ALA A 36 -9.52 -9.56 6.21
C ALA A 36 -9.40 -8.35 5.27
N ASP A 37 -10.00 -7.21 5.64
CA ASP A 37 -9.92 -6.00 4.82
C ASP A 37 -8.54 -5.34 4.88
N VAL A 38 -7.83 -5.46 6.01
CA VAL A 38 -6.41 -5.05 6.10
C VAL A 38 -5.59 -5.75 5.03
N ILE A 39 -5.74 -7.08 4.92
CA ILE A 39 -4.99 -7.87 3.94
C ILE A 39 -5.41 -7.51 2.51
N LYS A 40 -6.71 -7.34 2.25
CA LYS A 40 -7.21 -6.88 0.94
C LYS A 40 -6.62 -5.53 0.53
N ILE A 41 -6.58 -4.56 1.46
CA ILE A 41 -6.01 -3.24 1.21
C ILE A 41 -4.53 -3.37 0.81
N GLN A 42 -3.77 -4.18 1.55
CA GLN A 42 -2.35 -4.38 1.29
C GLN A 42 -2.12 -5.11 -0.06
N LEU A 43 -2.83 -6.21 -0.31
CA LEU A 43 -2.67 -7.00 -1.54
C LEU A 43 -3.13 -6.25 -2.78
N ASN A 44 -4.28 -5.56 -2.73
CA ASN A 44 -4.74 -4.74 -3.85
C ASN A 44 -3.76 -3.61 -4.18
N ALA A 45 -3.17 -2.99 -3.15
CA ALA A 45 -2.18 -1.96 -3.34
C ALA A 45 -0.87 -2.50 -3.96
N LEU A 46 -0.41 -3.68 -3.53
CA LEU A 46 0.78 -4.34 -4.11
C LEU A 46 0.51 -4.86 -5.53
N MET A 47 -0.73 -5.28 -5.84
CA MET A 47 -1.14 -5.73 -7.17
C MET A 47 -1.07 -4.61 -8.21
N ASP A 48 -1.28 -3.36 -7.80
CA ASP A 48 -1.13 -2.16 -8.64
C ASP A 48 -0.22 -1.14 -7.95
N ASN A 49 1.06 -1.53 -7.82
CA ASN A 49 2.02 -0.86 -6.94
C ASN A 49 2.21 0.63 -7.21
N ASP A 50 2.18 1.03 -8.46
CA ASP A 50 2.49 2.41 -8.87
C ASP A 50 1.24 3.22 -9.28
N SER A 51 0.03 2.74 -8.95
CA SER A 51 -1.25 3.32 -9.40
C SER A 51 -1.44 4.78 -9.03
N LYS A 52 -0.99 5.19 -7.85
CA LYS A 52 -1.14 6.56 -7.36
C LYS A 52 0.13 7.40 -7.54
N PHE A 53 1.26 6.80 -7.26
CA PHE A 53 2.62 7.31 -7.45
C PHE A 53 3.58 6.13 -7.30
N LYS A 54 4.86 6.33 -7.64
CA LYS A 54 5.88 5.28 -7.55
C LYS A 54 5.96 4.68 -6.14
N ASP A 55 5.83 3.35 -6.04
CA ASP A 55 5.83 2.59 -4.80
C ASP A 55 4.64 2.88 -3.85
N SER A 56 3.56 3.46 -4.36
CA SER A 56 2.38 3.76 -3.54
C SER A 56 1.77 2.52 -2.89
N GLY A 57 1.83 1.37 -3.54
CA GLY A 57 1.35 0.10 -3.00
C GLY A 57 2.19 -0.39 -1.82
N ILE A 58 3.51 -0.25 -1.91
CA ILE A 58 4.41 -0.56 -0.78
C ILE A 58 4.15 0.39 0.39
N GLU A 59 3.98 1.70 0.14
CA GLU A 59 3.66 2.66 1.19
C GLU A 59 2.30 2.38 1.83
N GLN A 60 1.29 2.01 1.05
CA GLN A 60 -0.02 1.59 1.55
C GLN A 60 0.11 0.37 2.47
N THR A 61 0.91 -0.62 2.06
CA THR A 61 1.20 -1.82 2.86
C THR A 61 1.91 -1.46 4.16
N TRP A 62 2.88 -0.54 4.10
CA TRP A 62 3.59 -0.01 5.27
C TRP A 62 2.66 0.67 6.28
N ASN A 63 1.65 1.41 5.82
CA ASN A 63 0.70 2.07 6.72
C ASN A 63 0.00 1.07 7.65
N PHE A 64 -0.30 -0.13 7.16
CA PHE A 64 -0.98 -1.19 7.93
C PHE A 64 -0.03 -2.17 8.62
N ALA A 65 1.28 -1.95 8.58
CA ALA A 65 2.23 -2.76 9.33
C ALA A 65 2.20 -2.39 10.82
N HIS A 66 2.20 -3.41 11.69
CA HIS A 66 2.25 -3.24 13.14
C HIS A 66 3.55 -2.52 13.55
N PRO A 67 3.55 -1.66 14.60
CA PRO A 67 4.77 -0.97 15.07
C PRO A 67 5.96 -1.89 15.33
N ASN A 68 5.73 -3.10 15.88
CA ASN A 68 6.80 -4.07 16.09
C ASN A 68 7.37 -4.60 14.76
N ASN A 69 6.51 -4.83 13.76
CA ASN A 69 6.95 -5.20 12.43
C ASN A 69 7.79 -4.07 11.80
N LYS A 70 7.35 -2.82 11.92
CA LYS A 70 8.10 -1.64 11.46
C LYS A 70 9.49 -1.52 12.09
N LYS A 71 9.62 -1.84 13.39
CA LYS A 71 10.93 -1.88 14.06
C LYS A 71 11.86 -2.94 13.45
N ASN A 72 11.33 -4.12 13.13
CA ASN A 72 12.11 -5.23 12.59
C ASN A 72 12.52 -5.03 11.13
N THR A 73 11.64 -4.43 10.33
CA THR A 73 11.88 -4.20 8.89
C THR A 73 12.61 -2.89 8.61
N GLY A 74 12.78 -2.04 9.62
CA GLY A 74 13.39 -0.71 9.50
C GLY A 74 12.44 0.35 8.94
N PRO A 75 12.95 1.57 8.68
CA PRO A 75 12.15 2.65 8.12
C PRO A 75 11.65 2.33 6.71
N LEU A 76 10.66 3.10 6.21
CA LEU A 76 10.03 2.88 4.91
C LEU A 76 11.01 2.61 3.74
N PRO A 77 12.16 3.30 3.60
CA PRO A 77 13.12 2.96 2.55
C PRO A 77 13.64 1.52 2.63
N ASN A 78 13.92 1.02 3.84
CA ASN A 78 14.36 -0.35 4.05
C ASN A 78 13.23 -1.36 3.75
N PHE A 79 12.00 -1.04 4.15
CA PHE A 79 10.82 -1.84 3.82
C PHE A 79 10.62 -1.91 2.30
N LYS A 80 10.78 -0.80 1.57
CA LYS A 80 10.75 -0.78 0.11
C LYS A 80 11.81 -1.70 -0.50
N MET A 81 13.03 -1.67 -0.01
CA MET A 81 14.10 -2.58 -0.47
C MET A 81 13.76 -4.04 -0.18
N MET A 82 13.24 -4.34 0.99
CA MET A 82 12.83 -5.70 1.38
C MET A 82 11.72 -6.24 0.45
N ILE A 83 10.67 -5.47 0.20
CA ILE A 83 9.58 -5.89 -0.69
C ILE A 83 10.06 -6.10 -2.13
N LYS A 84 10.99 -5.26 -2.61
CA LYS A 84 11.59 -5.42 -3.94
C LYS A 84 12.63 -6.54 -4.03
N GLY A 85 13.04 -7.08 -2.89
CA GLY A 85 14.00 -8.18 -2.79
C GLY A 85 13.41 -9.54 -3.18
N ASN A 86 14.29 -10.53 -3.33
CA ASN A 86 13.93 -11.85 -3.85
C ASN A 86 12.84 -12.57 -3.03
N SER A 87 12.73 -12.30 -1.73
CA SER A 87 11.76 -12.96 -0.86
C SER A 87 10.32 -12.46 -1.03
N TYR A 88 10.11 -11.23 -1.55
CA TYR A 88 8.77 -10.64 -1.59
C TYR A 88 8.41 -9.96 -2.92
N LYS A 89 9.34 -9.86 -3.88
CA LYS A 89 9.10 -9.16 -5.16
C LYS A 89 7.92 -9.72 -5.96
N MET A 90 7.57 -11.01 -5.77
CA MET A 90 6.42 -11.65 -6.43
C MET A 90 5.08 -11.07 -5.99
N LEU A 91 5.03 -10.39 -4.84
CA LEU A 91 3.84 -9.65 -4.41
C LEU A 91 3.58 -8.40 -5.26
N LEU A 92 4.63 -7.83 -5.88
CA LEU A 92 4.51 -6.61 -6.68
C LEU A 92 3.93 -6.92 -8.06
N ASN A 93 2.84 -6.22 -8.39
CA ASN A 93 2.15 -6.34 -9.67
C ASN A 93 1.74 -7.80 -9.99
N HIS A 94 1.36 -8.56 -8.95
CA HIS A 94 0.82 -9.90 -9.12
C HIS A 94 -0.53 -9.86 -9.86
N LEU A 95 -0.91 -10.96 -10.52
CA LEU A 95 -2.06 -11.01 -11.41
C LEU A 95 -3.39 -11.23 -10.68
N SER A 96 -3.35 -12.01 -9.61
CA SER A 96 -4.52 -12.33 -8.78
C SER A 96 -4.11 -12.83 -7.41
N HIS A 97 -5.05 -12.81 -6.46
CA HIS A 97 -4.84 -13.39 -5.15
C HIS A 97 -6.14 -13.96 -4.56
N THR A 98 -5.98 -14.90 -3.65
CA THR A 98 -7.05 -15.41 -2.78
C THR A 98 -6.65 -15.26 -1.33
N ILE A 99 -7.63 -15.01 -0.46
CA ILE A 99 -7.44 -14.85 0.99
C ILE A 99 -8.38 -15.84 1.67
N THR A 100 -7.82 -16.80 2.40
CA THR A 100 -8.59 -17.83 3.13
C THR A 100 -8.31 -17.70 4.62
N ALA A 101 -9.34 -17.50 5.43
CA ALA A 101 -9.20 -17.45 6.88
C ALA A 101 -8.80 -18.83 7.43
N LEU A 102 -7.77 -18.87 8.28
CA LEU A 102 -7.32 -20.08 8.96
C LEU A 102 -7.80 -20.14 10.40
N GLY A 103 -7.90 -19.00 11.07
CA GLY A 103 -8.35 -18.89 12.45
C GLY A 103 -8.33 -17.45 12.94
N SER A 104 -9.07 -17.19 14.01
CA SER A 104 -9.12 -15.85 14.60
C SER A 104 -9.56 -15.88 16.06
N SER A 105 -9.22 -14.81 16.78
CA SER A 105 -9.73 -14.46 18.09
C SER A 105 -10.17 -13.00 18.09
N ASN A 106 -10.46 -12.45 19.26
CA ASN A 106 -10.75 -11.02 19.42
C ASN A 106 -9.51 -10.12 19.20
N GLU A 107 -8.32 -10.67 19.18
CA GLU A 107 -7.05 -9.93 19.18
C GLU A 107 -6.13 -10.30 18.00
N TRP A 108 -6.32 -11.45 17.37
CA TRP A 108 -5.53 -11.88 16.21
C TRP A 108 -6.38 -12.61 15.19
N ALA A 109 -5.92 -12.59 13.93
CA ALA A 109 -6.47 -13.39 12.84
C ALA A 109 -5.35 -13.82 11.88
N GLN A 110 -5.44 -15.07 11.43
CA GLN A 110 -4.50 -15.68 10.48
C GLN A 110 -5.20 -16.06 9.19
N PHE A 111 -4.48 -15.86 8.10
CA PHE A 111 -4.96 -16.12 6.76
C PHE A 111 -3.89 -16.83 5.93
N GLU A 112 -4.34 -17.73 5.06
CA GLU A 112 -3.58 -18.19 3.92
C GLU A 112 -3.83 -17.23 2.77
N VAL A 113 -2.77 -16.75 2.16
CA VAL A 113 -2.81 -15.91 0.96
C VAL A 113 -2.11 -16.66 -0.16
N VAL A 114 -2.81 -16.88 -1.27
CA VAL A 114 -2.21 -17.42 -2.50
C VAL A 114 -2.24 -16.34 -3.56
N ILE A 115 -1.10 -16.02 -4.13
CA ILE A 115 -0.98 -15.09 -5.25
C ILE A 115 -0.57 -15.85 -6.51
N LEU A 116 -0.99 -15.34 -7.67
CA LEU A 116 -0.43 -15.67 -8.97
C LEU A 116 0.47 -14.50 -9.39
N ASP A 117 1.79 -14.73 -9.47
CA ASP A 117 2.72 -13.69 -9.88
C ASP A 117 2.68 -13.42 -11.39
N LYS A 118 3.40 -12.42 -11.86
CA LYS A 118 3.46 -12.02 -13.28
C LYS A 118 4.17 -13.05 -14.16
N GLU A 119 4.98 -13.94 -13.58
CA GLU A 119 5.58 -15.10 -14.23
C GLU A 119 4.64 -16.32 -14.25
N LYS A 120 3.39 -16.18 -13.79
CA LYS A 120 2.37 -17.24 -13.70
C LYS A 120 2.77 -18.39 -12.76
N ILE A 121 3.45 -18.07 -11.68
CA ILE A 121 3.80 -18.97 -10.59
C ILE A 121 2.90 -18.66 -9.39
N TYR A 122 2.30 -19.69 -8.82
CA TYR A 122 1.55 -19.55 -7.58
C TYR A 122 2.50 -19.56 -6.38
N HIS A 123 2.30 -18.62 -5.47
CA HIS A 123 3.01 -18.53 -4.19
C HIS A 123 2.02 -18.43 -3.05
N LYS A 124 2.28 -19.18 -1.99
CA LYS A 124 1.50 -19.16 -0.76
C LYS A 124 2.26 -18.42 0.33
N PHE A 125 1.52 -17.62 1.11
CA PHE A 125 1.99 -16.94 2.30
C PHE A 125 1.04 -17.22 3.48
N ASN A 126 1.58 -17.28 4.68
CA ASN A 126 0.81 -17.14 5.91
C ASN A 126 0.85 -15.67 6.33
N TRP A 127 -0.31 -15.10 6.58
CA TRP A 127 -0.48 -13.68 6.92
C TRP A 127 -1.18 -13.56 8.25
N GLN A 128 -0.62 -12.80 9.19
CA GLN A 128 -1.22 -12.56 10.49
C GLN A 128 -1.44 -11.08 10.71
N VAL A 129 -2.60 -10.74 11.24
CA VAL A 129 -2.94 -9.41 11.72
C VAL A 129 -3.30 -9.50 13.20
N GLU A 130 -2.95 -8.46 13.95
CA GLU A 130 -3.28 -8.34 15.37
C GLU A 130 -3.91 -6.98 15.66
N LYS A 131 -4.80 -6.98 16.65
CA LYS A 131 -5.42 -5.75 17.14
C LYS A 131 -4.41 -5.02 18.02
N PHE A 132 -4.15 -3.76 17.70
CA PHE A 132 -3.27 -2.92 18.50
C PHE A 132 -3.99 -2.48 19.79
N THR A 133 -3.46 -2.88 20.95
CA THR A 133 -4.12 -2.69 22.24
C THR A 133 -3.53 -1.56 23.09
N MET A 134 -2.32 -1.09 22.73
CA MET A 134 -1.68 0.00 23.47
C MET A 134 -2.38 1.34 23.24
N ASP A 135 -2.25 2.25 24.19
CA ASP A 135 -2.79 3.59 24.06
C ASP A 135 -2.14 4.37 22.90
N GLY A 136 -2.96 5.13 22.20
CA GLY A 136 -2.52 5.93 21.06
C GLY A 136 -3.48 5.88 19.86
N PRO A 137 -3.12 6.54 18.76
CA PRO A 137 -3.99 6.67 17.58
C PRO A 137 -4.35 5.36 16.90
N LEU A 138 -3.55 4.30 17.10
CA LEU A 138 -3.75 2.99 16.49
C LEU A 138 -4.55 2.03 17.38
N ARG A 139 -4.93 2.43 18.60
CA ARG A 139 -5.66 1.56 19.52
C ARG A 139 -6.95 1.03 18.89
N GLY A 140 -7.11 -0.29 18.90
CA GLY A 140 -8.24 -1.00 18.29
C GLY A 140 -8.11 -1.26 16.80
N CYS A 141 -7.09 -0.71 16.12
CA CYS A 141 -6.85 -0.99 14.71
C CYS A 141 -6.24 -2.38 14.52
N TRP A 142 -6.60 -3.04 13.43
CA TRP A 142 -5.96 -4.28 12.99
C TRP A 142 -4.74 -3.97 12.13
N LEU A 143 -3.60 -4.58 12.45
CA LEU A 143 -2.31 -4.31 11.82
C LEU A 143 -1.57 -5.61 11.53
N THR A 144 -0.86 -5.67 10.41
CA THR A 144 -0.07 -6.83 10.00
C THR A 144 1.15 -7.00 10.89
N THR A 145 1.25 -8.16 11.55
CA THR A 145 2.38 -8.55 12.41
C THR A 145 3.34 -9.51 11.71
N VAL A 146 2.82 -10.43 10.89
CA VAL A 146 3.62 -11.46 10.23
C VAL A 146 3.17 -11.65 8.78
N VAL A 147 4.14 -11.72 7.88
CA VAL A 147 4.02 -12.29 6.54
C VAL A 147 5.14 -13.31 6.40
N SER A 148 4.80 -14.57 6.17
CA SER A 148 5.80 -15.63 6.02
C SER A 148 6.65 -15.47 4.78
N ASN A 149 7.75 -16.23 4.68
CA ASN A 149 8.40 -16.45 3.40
C ASN A 149 7.45 -17.11 2.41
N PRO A 150 7.59 -16.86 1.10
CA PRO A 150 6.78 -17.47 0.06
C PRO A 150 7.05 -18.98 -0.03
N ILE A 151 5.97 -19.74 -0.24
CA ILE A 151 6.02 -21.17 -0.56
C ILE A 151 5.56 -21.32 -2.01
N PRO A 152 6.44 -21.69 -2.95
CA PRO A 152 6.05 -21.92 -4.34
C PRO A 152 5.09 -23.12 -4.44
N LEU A 153 3.99 -22.97 -5.17
CA LEU A 153 3.01 -24.04 -5.39
C LEU A 153 3.06 -24.61 -6.81
N GLY A 154 3.88 -24.06 -7.69
CA GLY A 154 3.97 -24.43 -9.09
C GLY A 154 3.36 -23.41 -10.05
N SER A 155 3.49 -23.70 -11.36
CA SER A 155 2.99 -22.81 -12.42
C SER A 155 1.51 -23.05 -12.72
N SER A 156 0.81 -21.99 -13.13
CA SER A 156 -0.48 -22.14 -13.83
C SER A 156 -0.20 -22.66 -15.25
N ILE A 157 -0.82 -23.74 -15.61
CA ILE A 157 -0.79 -24.30 -16.97
C ILE A 157 -1.62 -23.42 -17.91
#